data_916e2884156a771ba4a264e6d4cdc727
#
_entry.id   916e2884156a771ba4a264e6d4cdc727
#
_cell.length_a   1.000
_cell.length_b   1.000
_cell.length_c   1.000
_cell.angle_alpha   90.00
_cell.angle_beta   90.00
_cell.angle_gamma   90.00
#
_symmetry.space_group_name_H-M   'P 1'
#
loop_
_entity.id
_entity.type
_entity.pdbx_description
1 polymer ?
#
loop_
_entity_poly.entity_id
_entity_poly.type
_entity_poly.pdbx_seq_one_letter_code
_entity_poly.pdbx_strand_id
1 'polypeptide(L)'
;MAKATNAFDTYTATANREELADVIYNISPADTPVLSAAGKKNVSNVTFDWQTDNLQANDATGVLEGDEITADATPATTRESNVCQINRVTARSTGSQEASDAAGMTSLLAYSMSLRAKELKRNMETAICGKQNKTAGNATTARATRGIESWLSTNTSRGTSGANSSGAITDGTQRAFTEALLKPVLKSGFDEGAEPTLLVVGGFNKQAVSGFTGRSNARAMIDENTASNSVDVYISDFNTLNVVPSRFSRARSALILDPNMISIAYLRDFETIDLAKTSDSSAKAMIVEYGVCMHNEAAHGIVADLTTS
;
A
#
# COMPACT_ATOMS: atom_id res chain seq x y z
N MET A 1 -49.37 38.16 13.20
CA MET A 1 -49.15 38.63 14.56
C MET A 1 -48.10 39.72 14.51
N ALA A 2 -48.33 40.87 15.12
CA ALA A 2 -47.34 41.95 15.14
C ALA A 2 -46.35 41.73 16.29
N LYS A 3 -45.09 42.07 16.09
CA LYS A 3 -44.05 42.05 17.12
C LYS A 3 -44.39 43.02 18.24
N ALA A 4 -44.10 42.62 19.48
CA ALA A 4 -44.32 43.55 20.64
C ALA A 4 -43.45 44.81 20.48
N THR A 5 -44.05 45.99 20.70
CA THR A 5 -43.37 47.30 20.60
C THR A 5 -42.30 47.36 21.73
N ASN A 6 -41.09 47.84 21.38
CA ASN A 6 -39.94 47.98 22.29
C ASN A 6 -39.36 46.66 22.82
N ALA A 7 -39.60 45.50 22.15
CA ALA A 7 -38.94 44.27 22.48
C ALA A 7 -37.52 44.22 21.88
N PHE A 8 -36.49 44.02 22.73
CA PHE A 8 -35.14 43.74 22.30
C PHE A 8 -35.10 42.33 21.74
N ASP A 9 -34.67 42.15 20.51
CA ASP A 9 -34.67 40.88 19.82
C ASP A 9 -33.23 40.44 19.38
N THR A 10 -33.10 39.18 18.98
CA THR A 10 -31.83 38.59 18.55
C THR A 10 -31.29 39.27 17.30
N TYR A 11 -32.12 39.92 16.45
CA TYR A 11 -31.69 40.60 15.23
C TYR A 11 -31.01 41.95 15.49
N THR A 12 -31.31 42.58 16.65
CA THR A 12 -30.68 43.83 17.06
C THR A 12 -29.60 43.65 18.13
N ALA A 13 -29.44 42.45 18.65
CA ALA A 13 -28.42 42.10 19.64
C ALA A 13 -27.07 41.99 19.00
N THR A 14 -26.09 42.82 19.39
CA THR A 14 -24.70 42.81 18.92
C THR A 14 -23.80 41.91 19.76
N ALA A 15 -24.28 41.43 20.92
CA ALA A 15 -23.48 40.65 21.90
C ALA A 15 -23.75 39.13 21.82
N ASN A 16 -24.58 38.69 20.88
CA ASN A 16 -24.82 37.26 20.71
C ASN A 16 -23.55 36.59 20.13
N ARG A 17 -23.04 35.61 20.84
CA ARG A 17 -21.96 34.78 20.35
C ARG A 17 -22.51 33.74 19.36
N GLU A 18 -21.79 33.52 18.28
CA GLU A 18 -22.03 32.38 17.41
C GLU A 18 -21.68 31.09 18.16
N GLU A 19 -22.56 30.10 18.06
CA GLU A 19 -22.32 28.78 18.63
C GLU A 19 -21.47 27.99 17.65
N LEU A 20 -20.22 27.70 18.02
CA LEU A 20 -19.32 26.87 17.25
C LEU A 20 -19.13 25.54 17.99
N ALA A 21 -19.41 24.44 17.30
CA ALA A 21 -19.26 23.11 17.88
C ALA A 21 -17.79 22.79 18.18
N ASP A 22 -17.51 22.26 19.37
CA ASP A 22 -16.16 21.81 19.78
C ASP A 22 -15.72 20.47 19.16
N VAL A 23 -16.36 20.07 18.05
CA VAL A 23 -16.09 18.80 17.37
C VAL A 23 -15.71 19.06 15.93
N ILE A 24 -14.56 18.52 15.52
CA ILE A 24 -14.08 18.57 14.14
C ILE A 24 -14.38 17.24 13.45
N TYR A 25 -15.24 17.28 12.44
CA TYR A 25 -15.57 16.10 11.64
C TYR A 25 -14.60 16.00 10.48
N ASN A 26 -13.95 14.83 10.33
CA ASN A 26 -13.02 14.55 9.25
C ASN A 26 -13.44 13.28 8.50
N ILE A 27 -13.61 13.39 7.18
CA ILE A 27 -13.84 12.26 6.27
C ILE A 27 -12.64 12.19 5.33
N SER A 28 -11.54 11.59 5.77
CA SER A 28 -10.37 11.40 4.93
C SER A 28 -9.95 9.94 4.93
N PRO A 29 -9.72 9.33 3.75
CA PRO A 29 -9.22 7.97 3.71
C PRO A 29 -7.82 7.91 4.32
N ALA A 30 -7.60 6.97 5.22
CA ALA A 30 -6.33 6.77 5.91
C ALA A 30 -5.90 5.28 5.95
N ASP A 31 -6.68 4.39 5.32
CA ASP A 31 -6.42 2.96 5.34
C ASP A 31 -5.19 2.61 4.49
N THR A 32 -4.25 1.90 5.07
CA THR A 32 -3.00 1.47 4.45
C THR A 32 -2.85 -0.05 4.57
N PRO A 33 -3.58 -0.82 3.74
CA PRO A 33 -3.66 -2.27 3.90
C PRO A 33 -2.33 -2.99 3.68
N VAL A 34 -1.55 -2.60 2.68
CA VAL A 34 -0.26 -3.26 2.38
C VAL A 34 0.77 -2.95 3.45
N LEU A 35 0.88 -1.68 3.86
CA LEU A 35 1.78 -1.27 4.95
C LEU A 35 1.44 -1.97 6.27
N SER A 36 0.15 -2.23 6.52
CA SER A 36 -0.31 -2.90 7.74
C SER A 36 -0.10 -4.40 7.71
N ALA A 37 -0.17 -5.02 6.53
CA ALA A 37 0.00 -6.46 6.35
C ALA A 37 1.48 -6.89 6.26
N ALA A 38 2.34 -6.01 5.72
CA ALA A 38 3.76 -6.28 5.56
C ALA A 38 4.50 -6.37 6.90
N GLY A 39 5.47 -7.27 6.98
CA GLY A 39 6.38 -7.38 8.12
C GLY A 39 7.24 -6.12 8.32
N LYS A 40 7.79 -5.94 9.51
CA LYS A 40 8.77 -4.87 9.81
C LYS A 40 10.17 -5.46 9.96
N LYS A 41 11.16 -4.77 9.38
CA LYS A 41 12.57 -5.12 9.47
C LYS A 41 13.39 -3.85 9.71
N ASN A 42 14.37 -3.90 10.61
CA ASN A 42 15.30 -2.80 10.78
C ASN A 42 16.55 -3.05 9.94
N VAL A 43 17.07 -2.00 9.31
CA VAL A 43 18.29 -2.03 8.52
C VAL A 43 19.26 -0.95 9.02
N SER A 44 20.55 -1.18 8.82
CA SER A 44 21.60 -0.30 9.31
C SER A 44 22.25 0.55 8.21
N ASN A 45 21.84 0.37 6.94
CA ASN A 45 22.43 1.07 5.82
C ASN A 45 21.36 1.57 4.85
N VAL A 46 21.68 2.59 4.09
CA VAL A 46 20.81 3.22 3.06
C VAL A 46 20.44 2.23 1.95
N THR A 47 21.44 1.47 1.48
CA THR A 47 21.22 0.35 0.58
C THR A 47 21.28 -0.92 1.39
N PHE A 48 20.26 -1.74 1.27
CA PHE A 48 20.18 -3.02 1.95
C PHE A 48 19.95 -4.12 0.93
N ASP A 49 20.57 -5.25 1.22
CA ASP A 49 20.62 -6.40 0.32
C ASP A 49 20.12 -7.63 1.04
N TRP A 50 19.62 -8.57 0.27
CA TRP A 50 19.28 -9.92 0.71
C TRP A 50 19.61 -10.93 -0.38
N GLN A 51 19.61 -12.18 -0.02
CA GLN A 51 19.91 -13.26 -0.97
C GLN A 51 18.66 -14.11 -1.16
N THR A 52 18.44 -14.53 -2.38
CA THR A 52 17.44 -15.50 -2.77
C THR A 52 18.13 -16.72 -3.34
N ASP A 53 17.57 -17.91 -3.09
CA ASP A 53 18.05 -19.17 -3.62
C ASP A 53 16.86 -19.98 -4.11
N ASN A 54 17.08 -20.81 -5.12
CA ASN A 54 16.08 -21.70 -5.66
C ASN A 54 16.60 -23.13 -5.64
N LEU A 55 15.71 -24.08 -5.36
CA LEU A 55 16.02 -25.48 -5.53
C LEU A 55 16.27 -25.79 -7.00
N GLN A 56 17.14 -26.77 -7.26
CA GLN A 56 17.31 -27.26 -8.62
C GLN A 56 16.02 -27.92 -9.13
N ALA A 57 15.91 -27.98 -10.45
CA ALA A 57 14.80 -28.67 -11.09
C ALA A 57 14.73 -30.13 -10.59
N ASN A 58 13.50 -30.61 -10.43
CA ASN A 58 13.29 -31.98 -9.99
C ASN A 58 13.83 -32.97 -11.05
N ASP A 59 14.77 -33.83 -10.63
CA ASP A 59 15.26 -34.94 -11.43
C ASP A 59 14.75 -36.27 -10.81
N ALA A 60 13.86 -36.92 -11.54
CA ALA A 60 13.30 -38.22 -11.14
C ALA A 60 14.01 -39.39 -11.82
N THR A 61 15.19 -39.15 -12.45
CA THR A 61 15.94 -40.19 -13.16
C THR A 61 16.62 -41.11 -12.17
N GLY A 62 16.36 -42.39 -12.27
CA GLY A 62 17.08 -43.41 -11.48
C GLY A 62 18.52 -43.58 -12.00
N VAL A 63 19.45 -43.87 -11.11
CA VAL A 63 20.84 -44.20 -11.45
C VAL A 63 21.03 -45.71 -11.59
N LEU A 64 21.99 -46.09 -12.40
CA LEU A 64 22.35 -47.50 -12.58
C LEU A 64 23.04 -48.07 -11.32
N GLU A 65 22.82 -49.32 -11.05
CA GLU A 65 23.55 -50.03 -9.99
C GLU A 65 25.04 -50.06 -10.31
N GLY A 66 25.87 -49.49 -9.39
CA GLY A 66 27.32 -49.40 -9.58
C GLY A 66 27.77 -48.15 -10.38
N ASP A 67 26.88 -47.16 -10.60
CA ASP A 67 27.25 -45.91 -11.24
C ASP A 67 28.21 -45.08 -10.37
N GLU A 68 29.13 -44.36 -11.00
CA GLU A 68 30.10 -43.51 -10.31
C GLU A 68 29.43 -42.21 -9.84
N ILE A 69 29.55 -41.91 -8.54
CA ILE A 69 28.97 -40.72 -7.93
C ILE A 69 29.70 -39.49 -8.47
N THR A 70 29.00 -38.68 -9.24
CA THR A 70 29.46 -37.33 -9.68
C THR A 70 28.81 -36.26 -8.81
N ALA A 71 29.56 -35.20 -8.49
CA ALA A 71 29.02 -34.10 -7.70
C ALA A 71 28.10 -33.21 -8.58
N ASP A 72 26.92 -32.92 -8.08
CA ASP A 72 26.02 -31.99 -8.70
C ASP A 72 26.55 -30.55 -8.60
N ALA A 73 26.25 -29.73 -9.61
CA ALA A 73 26.60 -28.33 -9.56
C ALA A 73 25.76 -27.58 -8.51
N THR A 74 26.42 -26.87 -7.61
CA THR A 74 25.74 -26.00 -6.64
C THR A 74 25.67 -24.58 -7.21
N PRO A 75 24.49 -24.06 -7.58
CA PRO A 75 24.33 -22.69 -8.07
C PRO A 75 24.64 -21.68 -6.99
N ALA A 76 25.14 -20.52 -7.38
CA ALA A 76 25.32 -19.39 -6.46
C ALA A 76 23.97 -18.72 -6.15
N THR A 77 23.80 -18.24 -4.93
CA THR A 77 22.63 -17.43 -4.53
C THR A 77 22.55 -16.12 -5.32
N THR A 78 21.34 -15.65 -5.60
CA THR A 78 21.12 -14.37 -6.26
C THR A 78 21.00 -13.26 -5.21
N ARG A 79 21.73 -12.16 -5.41
CA ARG A 79 21.71 -11.00 -4.52
C ARG A 79 20.76 -9.95 -5.04
N GLU A 80 19.75 -9.64 -4.25
CA GLU A 80 18.79 -8.56 -4.50
C GLU A 80 19.09 -7.36 -3.60
N SER A 81 18.77 -6.16 -4.09
CA SER A 81 19.07 -4.93 -3.37
C SER A 81 17.99 -3.85 -3.55
N ASN A 82 17.73 -3.09 -2.49
CA ASN A 82 16.88 -1.91 -2.55
C ASN A 82 17.49 -0.73 -1.75
N VAL A 83 16.87 0.44 -1.86
CA VAL A 83 17.34 1.69 -1.26
C VAL A 83 16.26 2.26 -0.35
N CYS A 84 16.67 2.80 0.81
CA CYS A 84 15.76 3.49 1.71
C CYS A 84 15.42 4.89 1.17
N GLN A 85 14.13 5.19 1.11
CA GLN A 85 13.58 6.48 0.73
C GLN A 85 13.26 7.29 1.98
N ILE A 86 13.47 8.61 1.93
CA ILE A 86 13.11 9.54 3.01
C ILE A 86 11.76 10.17 2.66
N ASN A 87 10.80 10.03 3.55
CA ASN A 87 9.55 10.78 3.51
C ASN A 87 9.45 11.68 4.74
N ARG A 88 8.97 12.91 4.55
CA ARG A 88 8.75 13.86 5.64
C ARG A 88 7.46 14.64 5.45
N VAL A 89 6.89 15.05 6.56
CA VAL A 89 5.76 15.98 6.63
C VAL A 89 6.08 17.01 7.71
N THR A 90 5.56 18.22 7.53
CA THR A 90 5.79 19.31 8.48
C THR A 90 4.47 19.96 8.87
N ALA A 91 4.39 20.44 10.10
CA ALA A 91 3.32 21.30 10.58
C ALA A 91 3.94 22.54 11.22
N ARG A 92 3.28 23.68 11.07
CA ARG A 92 3.69 24.96 11.68
C ARG A 92 2.47 25.68 12.20
N SER A 93 2.57 26.28 13.38
CA SER A 93 1.57 27.16 13.98
C SER A 93 2.22 28.45 14.43
N THR A 94 1.52 29.57 14.30
CA THR A 94 1.97 30.87 14.83
C THR A 94 1.71 30.95 16.33
N GLY A 95 2.52 31.76 17.06
CA GLY A 95 2.35 31.93 18.49
C GLY A 95 0.97 32.50 18.86
N SER A 96 0.48 33.47 18.08
CA SER A 96 -0.85 34.06 18.28
C SER A 96 -1.99 33.03 18.13
N GLN A 97 -1.89 32.15 17.14
CA GLN A 97 -2.91 31.10 16.93
C GLN A 97 -2.87 30.03 18.04
N GLU A 98 -1.69 29.69 18.53
CA GLU A 98 -1.55 28.73 19.62
C GLU A 98 -1.99 29.29 20.96
N ALA A 99 -1.91 30.62 21.14
CA ALA A 99 -2.40 31.32 22.31
C ALA A 99 -3.92 31.63 22.27
N SER A 100 -4.53 31.51 21.09
CA SER A 100 -5.97 31.76 20.90
C SER A 100 -6.76 30.51 21.30
N ASP A 101 -7.88 30.72 22.01
CA ASP A 101 -8.85 29.66 22.31
C ASP A 101 -9.56 29.24 21.01
N ALA A 102 -9.31 28.04 20.57
CA ALA A 102 -9.83 27.50 19.30
C ALA A 102 -10.81 26.34 19.59
N ALA A 103 -12.02 26.44 19.04
CA ALA A 103 -13.01 25.40 19.18
C ALA A 103 -12.53 24.04 18.61
N GLY A 104 -12.73 22.98 19.36
CA GLY A 104 -12.42 21.61 18.95
C GLY A 104 -10.95 21.20 19.00
N MET A 105 -10.03 22.08 19.46
CA MET A 105 -8.62 21.73 19.59
C MET A 105 -7.92 22.53 20.68
N THR A 106 -7.15 21.86 21.54
CA THR A 106 -6.34 22.50 22.59
C THR A 106 -5.02 23.06 22.02
N SER A 107 -4.45 22.43 20.99
CA SER A 107 -3.24 22.86 20.31
C SER A 107 -3.37 22.55 18.81
N LEU A 108 -3.27 23.59 17.97
CA LEU A 108 -3.31 23.46 16.55
C LEU A 108 -2.14 22.65 16.01
N LEU A 109 -0.94 22.84 16.60
CA LEU A 109 0.28 22.13 16.20
C LEU A 109 0.15 20.63 16.45
N ALA A 110 -0.36 20.23 17.64
CA ALA A 110 -0.56 18.82 17.98
C ALA A 110 -1.63 18.16 17.08
N TYR A 111 -2.74 18.83 16.85
CA TYR A 111 -3.79 18.37 15.94
C TYR A 111 -3.26 18.21 14.51
N SER A 112 -2.57 19.23 13.97
CA SER A 112 -1.96 19.18 12.65
C SER A 112 -0.96 18.04 12.51
N MET A 113 -0.12 17.79 13.54
CA MET A 113 0.83 16.66 13.51
C MET A 113 0.13 15.31 13.46
N SER A 114 -1.01 15.15 14.16
CA SER A 114 -1.79 13.92 14.09
C SER A 114 -2.34 13.63 12.68
N LEU A 115 -2.79 14.67 11.99
CA LEU A 115 -3.23 14.57 10.58
C LEU A 115 -2.05 14.26 9.66
N ARG A 116 -0.92 14.96 9.84
CA ARG A 116 0.31 14.76 9.05
C ARG A 116 0.87 13.34 9.21
N ALA A 117 0.74 12.72 10.40
CA ALA A 117 1.14 11.32 10.60
C ALA A 117 0.33 10.35 9.73
N LYS A 118 -0.99 10.57 9.61
CA LYS A 118 -1.85 9.78 8.71
C LYS A 118 -1.48 10.00 7.24
N GLU A 119 -1.23 11.26 6.85
CA GLU A 119 -0.77 11.59 5.49
C GLU A 119 0.57 10.93 5.16
N LEU A 120 1.51 10.89 6.10
CA LEU A 120 2.80 10.25 5.92
C LEU A 120 2.66 8.75 5.64
N LYS A 121 1.82 8.04 6.43
CA LYS A 121 1.52 6.62 6.19
C LYS A 121 0.87 6.39 4.82
N ARG A 122 -0.06 7.25 4.42
CA ARG A 122 -0.69 7.21 3.11
C ARG A 122 0.31 7.40 1.97
N ASN A 123 1.25 8.33 2.12
CA ASN A 123 2.32 8.56 1.15
C ASN A 123 3.26 7.35 1.06
N MET A 124 3.54 6.70 2.19
CA MET A 124 4.29 5.45 2.21
C MET A 124 3.58 4.34 1.44
N GLU A 125 2.28 4.13 1.69
CA GLU A 125 1.47 3.13 0.97
C GLU A 125 1.50 3.36 -0.54
N THR A 126 1.34 4.62 -0.98
CA THR A 126 1.42 4.98 -2.40
C THR A 126 2.79 4.67 -3.02
N ALA A 127 3.86 4.92 -2.28
CA ALA A 127 5.22 4.61 -2.74
C ALA A 127 5.49 3.10 -2.76
N ILE A 128 5.02 2.36 -1.75
CA ILE A 128 5.18 0.91 -1.64
C ILE A 128 4.44 0.19 -2.79
N CYS A 129 3.18 0.57 -3.06
CA CYS A 129 2.37 -0.01 -4.14
C CYS A 129 2.68 0.58 -5.52
N GLY A 130 3.65 1.50 -5.62
CA GLY A 130 3.98 2.21 -6.84
C GLY A 130 4.76 1.38 -7.86
N LYS A 131 4.85 1.93 -9.09
CA LYS A 131 5.64 1.36 -10.19
C LYS A 131 7.08 1.88 -10.28
N GLN A 132 7.50 2.67 -9.30
CA GLN A 132 8.82 3.29 -9.31
C GLN A 132 9.94 2.26 -9.18
N ASN A 133 11.01 2.46 -9.95
CA ASN A 133 12.24 1.68 -9.78
C ASN A 133 13.13 2.31 -8.69
N LYS A 134 14.08 1.52 -8.18
CA LYS A 134 15.05 2.02 -7.21
C LYS A 134 15.93 3.12 -7.82
N THR A 135 16.15 4.16 -7.04
CA THR A 135 17.07 5.25 -7.40
C THR A 135 17.98 5.52 -6.22
N ALA A 136 19.28 5.38 -6.40
CA ALA A 136 20.27 5.60 -5.33
C ALA A 136 20.31 7.06 -4.86
N GLY A 137 19.85 7.98 -5.73
CA GLY A 137 19.91 9.41 -5.46
C GLY A 137 21.30 10.02 -5.61
N ASN A 138 21.35 11.31 -5.63
CA ASN A 138 22.57 12.12 -5.62
C ASN A 138 22.30 13.49 -5.00
N ALA A 139 23.20 14.45 -5.12
CA ALA A 139 23.04 15.80 -4.53
C ALA A 139 21.80 16.57 -5.05
N THR A 140 21.25 16.20 -6.22
CA THR A 140 20.11 16.87 -6.88
C THR A 140 18.88 15.98 -7.04
N THR A 141 19.04 14.66 -6.96
CA THR A 141 17.97 13.69 -7.14
C THR A 141 17.72 12.94 -5.83
N ALA A 142 16.48 12.95 -5.35
CA ALA A 142 16.12 12.21 -4.15
C ALA A 142 16.21 10.69 -4.37
N ARG A 143 16.54 9.97 -3.28
CA ARG A 143 16.49 8.51 -3.26
C ARG A 143 15.04 8.04 -3.39
N ALA A 144 14.82 6.96 -4.13
CA ALA A 144 13.53 6.31 -4.26
C ALA A 144 13.66 4.81 -4.02
N THR A 145 12.80 4.25 -3.18
CA THR A 145 12.70 2.80 -3.01
C THR A 145 11.98 2.18 -4.20
N ARG A 146 12.35 0.96 -4.56
CA ARG A 146 11.64 0.18 -5.59
C ARG A 146 10.28 -0.25 -5.05
N GLY A 147 9.20 0.11 -5.75
CA GLY A 147 7.84 -0.26 -5.39
C GLY A 147 7.51 -1.72 -5.76
N ILE A 148 6.50 -2.30 -5.12
CA ILE A 148 6.10 -3.70 -5.30
C ILE A 148 5.85 -4.02 -6.77
N GLU A 149 5.08 -3.19 -7.48
CA GLU A 149 4.75 -3.45 -8.88
C GLU A 149 5.99 -3.60 -9.78
N SER A 150 7.06 -2.86 -9.50
CA SER A 150 8.28 -2.91 -10.30
C SER A 150 9.14 -4.15 -9.99
N TRP A 151 8.94 -4.80 -8.85
CA TRP A 151 9.59 -6.07 -8.53
C TRP A 151 9.02 -7.22 -9.38
N LEU A 152 7.70 -7.23 -9.59
CA LEU A 152 6.98 -8.37 -10.15
C LEU A 152 7.25 -8.54 -11.65
N SER A 153 7.95 -9.61 -11.97
CA SER A 153 8.36 -9.98 -13.33
C SER A 153 7.94 -11.41 -13.74
N THR A 154 7.86 -12.34 -12.80
CA THR A 154 7.60 -13.76 -13.07
C THR A 154 6.08 -14.05 -13.19
N ASN A 155 5.33 -13.89 -12.12
CA ASN A 155 3.89 -14.19 -12.08
C ASN A 155 3.08 -12.97 -12.52
N THR A 156 3.10 -12.66 -13.81
CA THR A 156 2.49 -11.42 -14.31
C THR A 156 1.49 -11.67 -15.42
N SER A 157 0.39 -10.90 -15.39
CA SER A 157 -0.54 -10.77 -16.49
C SER A 157 -0.64 -9.29 -16.86
N ARG A 158 -0.08 -8.92 -18.01
CA ARG A 158 -0.04 -7.53 -18.48
C ARG A 158 -0.83 -7.36 -19.76
N GLY A 159 -1.30 -6.14 -20.04
CA GLY A 159 -1.95 -5.80 -21.29
C GLY A 159 -0.97 -5.80 -22.46
N THR A 160 -1.51 -5.70 -23.68
CA THR A 160 -0.68 -5.59 -24.90
C THR A 160 0.27 -4.41 -24.76
N SER A 161 1.55 -4.61 -25.09
CA SER A 161 2.66 -3.65 -24.95
C SER A 161 3.01 -3.30 -23.48
N GLY A 162 2.36 -3.89 -22.49
CA GLY A 162 2.77 -3.77 -21.08
C GLY A 162 3.99 -4.63 -20.79
N ALA A 163 4.98 -4.06 -20.11
CA ALA A 163 6.22 -4.76 -19.79
C ALA A 163 6.81 -4.31 -18.44
N ASN A 164 7.62 -5.20 -17.86
CA ASN A 164 8.54 -4.86 -16.77
C ASN A 164 9.97 -5.17 -17.26
N SER A 165 10.73 -4.16 -17.60
CA SER A 165 12.12 -4.30 -17.99
C SER A 165 13.03 -3.92 -16.83
N SER A 166 13.49 -4.92 -16.06
CA SER A 166 14.38 -4.74 -14.90
C SER A 166 13.89 -3.67 -13.90
N GLY A 167 12.57 -3.64 -13.65
CA GLY A 167 11.92 -2.68 -12.75
C GLY A 167 11.41 -1.40 -13.43
N ALA A 168 11.69 -1.17 -14.70
CA ALA A 168 11.06 -0.10 -15.47
C ALA A 168 9.73 -0.61 -16.05
N ILE A 169 8.62 -0.07 -15.52
CA ILE A 169 7.26 -0.47 -15.91
C ILE A 169 6.79 0.37 -17.09
N THR A 170 6.47 -0.31 -18.20
CA THR A 170 5.72 0.26 -19.32
C THR A 170 4.26 -0.16 -19.19
N ASP A 171 3.36 0.82 -19.18
CA ASP A 171 1.93 0.56 -19.11
C ASP A 171 1.40 0.10 -20.46
N GLY A 172 0.68 -1.01 -20.50
CA GLY A 172 0.05 -1.56 -21.68
C GLY A 172 -1.38 -1.06 -21.91
N THR A 173 -2.03 -1.65 -22.91
CA THR A 173 -3.44 -1.38 -23.21
C THR A 173 -4.32 -1.88 -22.07
N GLN A 174 -5.23 -1.02 -21.63
CA GLN A 174 -6.17 -1.36 -20.56
C GLN A 174 -7.16 -2.44 -21.00
N ARG A 175 -7.51 -3.30 -20.06
CA ARG A 175 -8.46 -4.42 -20.24
C ARG A 175 -9.31 -4.61 -19.00
N ALA A 176 -10.52 -5.16 -19.18
CA ALA A 176 -11.39 -5.46 -18.06
C ALA A 176 -10.78 -6.53 -17.15
N PHE A 177 -10.92 -6.34 -15.83
CA PHE A 177 -10.49 -7.36 -14.86
C PHE A 177 -11.47 -8.54 -14.90
N THR A 178 -10.97 -9.71 -15.23
CA THR A 178 -11.75 -10.95 -15.32
C THR A 178 -11.06 -12.07 -14.56
N GLU A 179 -11.83 -13.06 -14.14
CA GLU A 179 -11.30 -14.27 -13.50
C GLU A 179 -10.30 -15.02 -14.41
N ALA A 180 -10.51 -14.96 -15.74
CA ALA A 180 -9.60 -15.55 -16.72
C ALA A 180 -8.19 -14.92 -16.72
N LEU A 181 -8.03 -13.69 -16.24
CA LEU A 181 -6.73 -13.05 -16.09
C LEU A 181 -6.07 -13.36 -14.73
N LEU A 182 -6.89 -13.63 -13.71
CA LEU A 182 -6.41 -13.92 -12.36
C LEU A 182 -5.90 -15.37 -12.24
N LYS A 183 -6.64 -16.34 -12.75
CA LYS A 183 -6.33 -17.77 -12.64
C LYS A 183 -4.94 -18.17 -13.17
N PRO A 184 -4.47 -17.70 -14.34
CA PRO A 184 -3.12 -18.02 -14.82
C PRO A 184 -2.00 -17.50 -13.91
N VAL A 185 -2.20 -16.34 -13.29
CA VAL A 185 -1.21 -15.77 -12.36
C VAL A 185 -1.15 -16.60 -11.08
N LEU A 186 -2.29 -17.04 -10.55
CA LEU A 186 -2.35 -17.92 -9.38
C LEU A 186 -1.74 -19.29 -9.68
N LYS A 187 -2.01 -19.85 -10.88
CA LYS A 187 -1.39 -21.10 -11.30
C LYS A 187 0.13 -20.96 -11.42
N SER A 188 0.62 -19.88 -12.03
CA SER A 188 2.07 -19.63 -12.14
C SER A 188 2.71 -19.53 -10.76
N GLY A 189 2.06 -18.81 -9.82
CA GLY A 189 2.54 -18.74 -8.43
C GLY A 189 2.56 -20.11 -7.75
N PHE A 190 1.54 -20.94 -7.95
CA PHE A 190 1.52 -22.30 -7.41
C PHE A 190 2.65 -23.16 -7.98
N ASP A 191 2.92 -23.05 -9.28
CA ASP A 191 4.02 -23.79 -9.93
C ASP A 191 5.41 -23.40 -9.34
N GLU A 192 5.56 -22.14 -8.86
CA GLU A 192 6.75 -21.63 -8.15
C GLU A 192 6.72 -21.88 -6.62
N GLY A 193 5.66 -22.46 -6.09
CA GLY A 193 5.51 -22.73 -4.66
C GLY A 193 5.00 -21.54 -3.82
N ALA A 194 4.36 -20.57 -4.43
CA ALA A 194 3.79 -19.40 -3.76
C ALA A 194 2.46 -19.72 -3.07
N GLU A 195 2.24 -19.12 -1.90
CA GLU A 195 0.98 -19.19 -1.14
C GLU A 195 0.43 -17.79 -0.83
N PRO A 196 0.10 -16.98 -1.84
CA PRO A 196 -0.43 -15.65 -1.60
C PRO A 196 -1.79 -15.71 -0.90
N THR A 197 -2.01 -14.79 0.04
CA THR A 197 -3.25 -14.71 0.82
C THR A 197 -3.98 -13.38 0.65
N LEU A 198 -3.35 -12.39 0.03
CA LEU A 198 -3.87 -11.03 -0.07
C LEU A 198 -3.99 -10.61 -1.54
N LEU A 199 -5.19 -10.16 -1.94
CA LEU A 199 -5.44 -9.53 -3.23
C LEU A 199 -5.79 -8.05 -3.01
N VAL A 200 -4.88 -7.16 -3.40
CA VAL A 200 -5.06 -5.70 -3.28
C VAL A 200 -5.51 -5.12 -4.60
N VAL A 201 -6.65 -4.46 -4.61
CA VAL A 201 -7.27 -3.92 -5.83
C VAL A 201 -7.78 -2.49 -5.61
N GLY A 202 -7.86 -1.71 -6.68
CA GLY A 202 -8.56 -0.42 -6.67
C GLY A 202 -10.07 -0.59 -6.55
N GLY A 203 -10.79 0.47 -6.19
CA GLY A 203 -12.24 0.43 -5.95
C GLY A 203 -13.06 -0.09 -7.13
N PHE A 204 -12.76 0.36 -8.36
CA PHE A 204 -13.42 -0.14 -9.58
C PHE A 204 -13.18 -1.64 -9.78
N ASN A 205 -11.94 -2.08 -9.65
CA ASN A 205 -11.60 -3.49 -9.83
C ASN A 205 -12.10 -4.37 -8.67
N LYS A 206 -12.36 -3.81 -7.47
CA LYS A 206 -13.07 -4.53 -6.40
C LYS A 206 -14.49 -4.88 -6.81
N GLN A 207 -15.20 -3.96 -7.47
CA GLN A 207 -16.54 -4.24 -8.00
C GLN A 207 -16.49 -5.30 -9.11
N ALA A 208 -15.45 -5.27 -9.96
CA ALA A 208 -15.25 -6.31 -10.98
C ALA A 208 -15.04 -7.70 -10.35
N VAL A 209 -14.24 -7.81 -9.27
CA VAL A 209 -14.06 -9.07 -8.51
C VAL A 209 -15.37 -9.56 -7.93
N SER A 210 -16.21 -8.67 -7.40
CA SER A 210 -17.55 -9.04 -6.90
C SER A 210 -18.49 -9.57 -8.00
N GLY A 211 -18.19 -9.24 -9.25
CA GLY A 211 -18.89 -9.77 -10.43
C GLY A 211 -18.34 -11.10 -10.97
N PHE A 212 -17.27 -11.65 -10.39
CA PHE A 212 -16.77 -12.95 -10.82
C PHE A 212 -17.81 -14.03 -10.57
N THR A 213 -18.16 -14.76 -11.61
CA THR A 213 -19.14 -15.84 -11.56
C THR A 213 -18.51 -17.15 -11.07
N GLY A 214 -17.90 -17.12 -9.89
CA GLY A 214 -17.59 -18.34 -9.17
C GLY A 214 -18.86 -19.15 -8.91
N ARG A 215 -18.75 -20.46 -8.67
CA ARG A 215 -19.90 -21.34 -8.41
C ARG A 215 -20.91 -20.64 -7.51
N SER A 216 -22.08 -20.38 -8.02
CA SER A 216 -23.15 -19.55 -7.46
C SER A 216 -23.76 -20.05 -6.14
N ASN A 217 -23.19 -21.05 -5.52
CA ASN A 217 -23.67 -21.66 -4.28
C ASN A 217 -23.16 -20.98 -2.99
N ALA A 218 -22.33 -19.94 -3.09
CA ALA A 218 -21.93 -19.13 -1.94
C ALA A 218 -23.05 -18.21 -1.39
N ARG A 219 -24.25 -18.24 -1.98
CA ARG A 219 -25.43 -17.50 -1.52
C ARG A 219 -26.16 -18.14 -0.32
N ALA A 220 -25.62 -19.17 0.28
CA ALA A 220 -26.37 -20.05 1.18
C ALA A 220 -26.54 -19.55 2.62
N MET A 221 -26.17 -18.32 2.99
CA MET A 221 -26.40 -17.78 4.35
C MET A 221 -26.67 -16.27 4.38
N ILE A 222 -27.47 -15.78 3.46
CA ILE A 222 -27.94 -14.39 3.57
C ILE A 222 -29.41 -14.42 3.96
N ASP A 223 -29.73 -13.73 5.05
CA ASP A 223 -31.09 -13.53 5.53
C ASP A 223 -31.99 -13.01 4.39
N GLU A 224 -33.23 -13.49 4.28
CA GLU A 224 -34.12 -13.26 3.13
C GLU A 224 -34.34 -11.77 2.76
N ASN A 225 -33.94 -10.86 3.64
CA ASN A 225 -34.10 -9.41 3.46
C ASN A 225 -32.79 -8.64 3.20
N THR A 226 -31.63 -9.32 2.99
CA THR A 226 -30.35 -8.65 2.80
C THR A 226 -29.80 -8.98 1.41
N ALA A 227 -29.64 -7.95 0.55
CA ALA A 227 -28.92 -8.08 -0.71
C ALA A 227 -27.42 -7.86 -0.48
N SER A 228 -26.59 -8.89 -0.63
CA SER A 228 -25.13 -8.78 -0.61
C SER A 228 -24.54 -9.01 -1.99
N ASN A 229 -23.74 -8.07 -2.47
CA ASN A 229 -23.00 -8.16 -3.72
C ASN A 229 -21.50 -7.89 -3.49
N SER A 230 -20.98 -8.22 -2.30
CA SER A 230 -19.56 -8.07 -1.99
C SER A 230 -18.89 -9.41 -1.84
N VAL A 231 -17.71 -9.57 -2.46
CA VAL A 231 -16.82 -10.70 -2.29
C VAL A 231 -15.58 -10.22 -1.54
N ASP A 232 -15.43 -10.59 -0.29
CA ASP A 232 -14.27 -10.25 0.51
C ASP A 232 -13.23 -11.38 0.54
N VAL A 233 -13.64 -12.60 0.23
CA VAL A 233 -12.77 -13.77 0.13
C VAL A 233 -13.01 -14.45 -1.22
N TYR A 234 -11.94 -14.61 -1.97
CA TYR A 234 -11.93 -15.38 -3.22
C TYR A 234 -11.20 -16.71 -2.99
N ILE A 235 -11.92 -17.80 -3.15
CA ILE A 235 -11.37 -19.15 -3.03
C ILE A 235 -11.03 -19.65 -4.44
N SER A 236 -9.74 -19.78 -4.73
CA SER A 236 -9.26 -20.38 -5.96
C SER A 236 -9.01 -21.89 -5.78
N ASP A 237 -8.62 -22.56 -6.85
CA ASP A 237 -8.27 -23.99 -6.82
C ASP A 237 -6.99 -24.25 -5.99
N PHE A 238 -6.17 -23.23 -5.77
CA PHE A 238 -4.88 -23.32 -5.10
C PHE A 238 -4.86 -22.62 -3.74
N ASN A 239 -5.41 -21.39 -3.65
CA ASN A 239 -5.27 -20.52 -2.49
C ASN A 239 -6.56 -19.80 -2.15
N THR A 240 -6.67 -19.35 -0.91
CA THR A 240 -7.75 -18.47 -0.44
C THR A 240 -7.21 -17.04 -0.34
N LEU A 241 -7.77 -16.13 -1.12
CA LEU A 241 -7.35 -14.73 -1.19
C LEU A 241 -8.35 -13.83 -0.46
N ASN A 242 -7.84 -13.00 0.46
CA ASN A 242 -8.58 -11.90 1.04
C ASN A 242 -8.53 -10.70 0.09
N VAL A 243 -9.69 -10.25 -0.39
CA VAL A 243 -9.79 -9.16 -1.38
C VAL A 243 -9.95 -7.83 -0.67
N VAL A 244 -8.89 -7.05 -0.61
CA VAL A 244 -8.84 -5.78 0.11
C VAL A 244 -8.78 -4.61 -0.87
N PRO A 245 -9.74 -3.67 -0.81
CA PRO A 245 -9.68 -2.47 -1.62
C PRO A 245 -8.64 -1.49 -1.05
N SER A 246 -7.74 -1.00 -1.89
CA SER A 246 -6.83 0.08 -1.54
C SER A 246 -7.10 1.31 -2.42
N ARG A 247 -7.15 2.49 -1.77
CA ARG A 247 -7.29 3.77 -2.48
C ARG A 247 -5.95 4.34 -2.95
N PHE A 248 -4.86 3.82 -2.42
CA PHE A 248 -3.50 4.33 -2.65
C PHE A 248 -2.65 3.39 -3.50
N SER A 249 -3.13 2.18 -3.79
CA SER A 249 -2.56 1.34 -4.84
C SER A 249 -2.92 1.88 -6.23
N ARG A 250 -2.13 1.52 -7.24
CA ARG A 250 -2.46 1.89 -8.61
C ARG A 250 -3.77 1.25 -9.04
N ALA A 251 -4.73 2.08 -9.46
CA ALA A 251 -6.05 1.59 -9.88
C ALA A 251 -5.99 0.62 -11.10
N ARG A 252 -4.89 0.69 -11.88
CA ARG A 252 -4.64 -0.18 -13.05
C ARG A 252 -4.07 -1.55 -12.72
N SER A 253 -3.78 -1.83 -11.45
CA SER A 253 -3.08 -3.05 -11.03
C SER A 253 -3.83 -3.75 -9.92
N ALA A 254 -3.91 -5.08 -9.99
CA ALA A 254 -4.32 -5.95 -8.92
C ALA A 254 -3.09 -6.71 -8.43
N LEU A 255 -2.70 -6.47 -7.18
CA LEU A 255 -1.52 -7.08 -6.56
C LEU A 255 -1.94 -8.31 -5.78
N ILE A 256 -1.30 -9.44 -6.05
CA ILE A 256 -1.48 -10.71 -5.36
C ILE A 256 -0.26 -10.89 -4.48
N LEU A 257 -0.43 -10.84 -3.17
CA LEU A 257 0.69 -10.72 -2.24
C LEU A 257 0.65 -11.82 -1.18
N ASP A 258 1.83 -12.28 -0.80
CA ASP A 258 2.05 -13.02 0.43
C ASP A 258 2.66 -12.06 1.48
N PRO A 259 1.92 -11.68 2.54
CA PRO A 259 2.43 -10.79 3.57
C PRO A 259 3.67 -11.30 4.30
N ASN A 260 3.88 -12.62 4.36
CA ASN A 260 5.04 -13.21 5.02
C ASN A 260 6.34 -13.00 4.23
N MET A 261 6.21 -12.82 2.90
CA MET A 261 7.34 -12.63 1.99
C MET A 261 7.61 -11.15 1.67
N ILE A 262 6.95 -10.21 2.38
CA ILE A 262 7.18 -8.77 2.26
C ILE A 262 7.51 -8.19 3.63
N SER A 263 8.54 -7.35 3.68
CA SER A 263 8.85 -6.55 4.87
C SER A 263 9.13 -5.10 4.48
N ILE A 264 8.75 -4.18 5.34
CA ILE A 264 9.19 -2.80 5.24
C ILE A 264 10.44 -2.64 6.10
N ALA A 265 11.54 -2.33 5.44
CA ALA A 265 12.83 -2.10 6.06
C ALA A 265 12.92 -0.65 6.53
N TYR A 266 13.09 -0.42 7.82
CA TYR A 266 13.26 0.91 8.41
C TYR A 266 14.73 1.16 8.74
N LEU A 267 15.30 2.25 8.19
CA LEU A 267 16.59 2.77 8.61
C LEU A 267 16.41 3.75 9.77
N ARG A 268 15.41 4.63 9.67
CA ARG A 268 14.91 5.46 10.76
C ARG A 268 13.40 5.30 10.84
N ASP A 269 12.91 4.90 12.00
CA ASP A 269 11.47 4.81 12.25
C ASP A 269 10.86 6.22 12.35
N PHE A 270 9.56 6.30 12.57
CA PHE A 270 8.85 7.58 12.69
C PHE A 270 9.45 8.42 13.81
N GLU A 271 10.08 9.53 13.46
CA GLU A 271 10.71 10.46 14.39
C GLU A 271 10.11 11.85 14.21
N THR A 272 9.77 12.50 15.33
CA THR A 272 9.31 13.89 15.33
C THR A 272 10.43 14.80 15.78
N ILE A 273 10.76 15.78 14.97
CA ILE A 273 11.86 16.74 15.20
C ILE A 273 11.27 18.13 15.31
N ASP A 274 11.65 18.86 16.37
CA ASP A 274 11.34 20.27 16.50
C ASP A 274 12.25 21.09 15.55
N LEU A 275 11.64 21.96 14.77
CA LEU A 275 12.39 22.82 13.84
C LEU A 275 12.79 24.12 14.54
N ALA A 276 13.94 24.70 14.12
CA ALA A 276 14.41 25.95 14.64
C ALA A 276 13.38 27.08 14.43
N LYS A 277 13.18 27.90 15.46
CA LYS A 277 12.32 29.09 15.37
C LYS A 277 13.02 30.17 14.54
N THR A 278 12.44 30.49 13.40
CA THR A 278 12.88 31.60 12.53
C THR A 278 11.96 32.80 12.60
N SER A 279 10.80 32.67 13.26
CA SER A 279 9.78 33.70 13.44
C SER A 279 8.96 33.35 14.69
N ASP A 280 7.97 34.18 15.05
CA ASP A 280 7.00 33.84 16.08
C ASP A 280 6.07 32.71 15.61
N SER A 281 6.64 31.51 15.51
CA SER A 281 5.96 30.30 15.13
C SER A 281 6.67 29.07 15.71
N SER A 282 5.92 28.02 15.99
CA SER A 282 6.43 26.69 16.34
C SER A 282 6.20 25.76 15.18
N ALA A 283 7.23 24.99 14.79
CA ALA A 283 7.15 24.04 13.69
C ALA A 283 7.77 22.70 14.10
N LYS A 284 7.12 21.62 13.69
CA LYS A 284 7.59 20.23 13.86
C LYS A 284 7.61 19.52 12.52
N ALA A 285 8.58 18.64 12.35
CA ALA A 285 8.66 17.73 11.22
C ALA A 285 8.56 16.29 11.71
N MET A 286 7.82 15.46 10.99
CA MET A 286 7.86 14.01 11.15
C MET A 286 8.60 13.42 9.96
N ILE A 287 9.59 12.58 10.21
CA ILE A 287 10.47 11.98 9.22
C ILE A 287 10.41 10.46 9.40
N VAL A 288 10.47 9.75 8.29
CA VAL A 288 10.65 8.30 8.24
C VAL A 288 11.58 7.95 7.08
N GLU A 289 12.43 6.97 7.28
CA GLU A 289 13.32 6.46 6.24
C GLU A 289 13.13 4.95 6.12
N TYR A 290 12.62 4.52 4.97
CA TYR A 290 12.16 3.15 4.77
C TYR A 290 12.42 2.67 3.34
N GLY A 291 12.39 1.34 3.16
CA GLY A 291 12.45 0.68 1.88
C GLY A 291 11.64 -0.60 1.86
N VAL A 292 11.26 -1.07 0.68
CA VAL A 292 10.54 -2.33 0.49
C VAL A 292 11.56 -3.47 0.37
N CYS A 293 11.43 -4.50 1.20
CA CYS A 293 12.18 -5.76 1.11
C CYS A 293 11.20 -6.84 0.65
N MET A 294 11.34 -7.29 -0.57
CA MET A 294 10.58 -8.40 -1.13
C MET A 294 11.48 -9.64 -1.07
N HIS A 295 11.20 -10.54 -0.10
CA HIS A 295 12.10 -11.67 0.20
C HIS A 295 12.25 -12.61 -0.99
N ASN A 296 11.14 -12.94 -1.66
CA ASN A 296 11.15 -13.67 -2.92
C ASN A 296 10.06 -13.12 -3.84
N GLU A 297 10.44 -12.70 -5.04
CA GLU A 297 9.52 -12.14 -6.03
C GLU A 297 8.52 -13.17 -6.55
N ALA A 298 8.93 -14.43 -6.71
CA ALA A 298 8.08 -15.50 -7.22
C ALA A 298 6.93 -15.86 -6.27
N ALA A 299 6.97 -15.45 -4.98
CA ALA A 299 5.87 -15.63 -4.03
C ALA A 299 4.68 -14.69 -4.29
N HIS A 300 4.81 -13.76 -5.22
CA HIS A 300 3.83 -12.72 -5.49
C HIS A 300 3.40 -12.74 -6.95
N GLY A 301 2.30 -12.05 -7.25
CA GLY A 301 1.82 -11.91 -8.61
C GLY A 301 1.15 -10.56 -8.88
N ILE A 302 0.95 -10.26 -10.15
CA ILE A 302 0.26 -9.04 -10.57
C ILE A 302 -0.60 -9.28 -11.80
N VAL A 303 -1.79 -8.71 -11.78
CA VAL A 303 -2.59 -8.47 -12.97
C VAL A 303 -2.60 -6.97 -13.22
N ALA A 304 -1.90 -6.53 -14.27
CA ALA A 304 -1.74 -5.12 -14.59
C ALA A 304 -2.54 -4.71 -15.84
N ASP A 305 -2.52 -3.40 -16.11
CA ASP A 305 -3.20 -2.77 -17.25
C ASP A 305 -4.72 -3.00 -17.23
N LEU A 306 -5.31 -2.84 -16.05
CA LEU A 306 -6.74 -2.94 -15.84
C LEU A 306 -7.44 -1.62 -16.11
N THR A 307 -8.70 -1.67 -16.53
CA THR A 307 -9.58 -0.49 -16.62
C THR A 307 -9.83 0.10 -15.23
N THR A 308 -10.00 1.41 -15.17
CA THR A 308 -10.14 2.15 -13.91
C THR A 308 -11.48 2.87 -13.77
N SER A 309 -12.31 2.81 -14.81
CA SER A 309 -13.64 3.43 -14.91
C SER A 309 -14.46 2.75 -15.98
#